data_da0f8ac3ffc6da91d09c83b9741d6fac
#
_entry.id   da0f8ac3ffc6da91d09c83b9741d6fac
#
_cell.length_a   1.000
_cell.length_b   1.000
_cell.length_c   1.000
_cell.angle_alpha   90.00
_cell.angle_beta   90.00
_cell.angle_gamma   90.00
#
_symmetry.space_group_name_H-M   'P 1'
#
loop_
_entity.id
_entity.type
_entity.pdbx_description
1 polymer ?
#
loop_
_entity_poly.entity_id
_entity_poly.type
_entity_poly.pdbx_seq_one_letter_code
_entity_poly.pdbx_strand_id
1 'polypeptide(L)'
;MTVWRGRRWSSANAYLRPALRRGNVKLVTGALVEKILIDKKTATGVVYRKGGKQHEVTARAETVLAAGAINSPQIMQRSGVGPGAVLQNAGVDVVLDRAGVGANLQDHLEVYFQIACLEPVTLYKHLNMASKAIIGVRWLMFRSGLGASNQFETLGFIRSAAGVAYPDIQFHFLPVAIRYDG
;
A
#
# COMPACT_ATOMS: atom_id res chain seq x y z
N MET A 1 10.26 -4.46 7.81
CA MET A 1 9.64 -3.28 8.44
C MET A 1 10.16 -3.18 9.87
N THR A 2 11.00 -2.20 10.19
CA THR A 2 11.71 -2.13 11.46
C THR A 2 10.79 -1.55 12.54
N VAL A 3 10.52 -2.33 13.59
CA VAL A 3 9.75 -1.88 14.76
C VAL A 3 10.72 -1.49 15.86
N TRP A 4 11.12 -0.22 15.91
CA TRP A 4 11.98 0.27 16.97
C TRP A 4 11.16 0.75 18.17
N ARG A 5 11.41 0.22 19.35
CA ARG A 5 10.67 0.49 20.61
C ARG A 5 9.15 0.32 20.48
N GLY A 6 8.68 -0.71 19.77
CA GLY A 6 7.26 -0.98 19.58
C GLY A 6 6.51 0.04 18.71
N ARG A 7 7.20 0.88 17.97
CA ARG A 7 6.60 1.87 17.04
C ARG A 7 6.82 1.43 15.61
N ARG A 8 5.72 1.21 14.91
CA ARG A 8 5.75 0.94 13.48
C ARG A 8 6.12 2.21 12.72
N TRP A 9 7.19 2.15 11.94
CA TRP A 9 7.54 3.20 10.99
C TRP A 9 6.65 3.09 9.75
N SER A 10 6.08 4.20 9.33
CA SER A 10 5.29 4.34 8.11
C SER A 10 5.70 5.63 7.41
N SER A 11 5.31 5.79 6.14
CA SER A 11 5.53 7.03 5.40
C SER A 11 4.97 8.26 6.14
N ALA A 12 3.85 8.08 6.86
CA ALA A 12 3.29 9.15 7.68
C ALA A 12 4.22 9.57 8.82
N ASN A 13 4.85 8.59 9.51
CA ASN A 13 5.75 8.88 10.62
C ASN A 13 7.12 9.39 10.16
N ALA A 14 7.63 8.83 9.06
CA ALA A 14 8.96 9.15 8.56
C ALA A 14 9.01 10.48 7.80
N TYR A 15 7.96 10.81 7.05
CA TYR A 15 7.99 11.94 6.13
C TYR A 15 6.88 12.96 6.38
N LEU A 16 5.61 12.53 6.44
CA LEU A 16 4.47 13.45 6.48
C LEU A 16 4.43 14.28 7.77
N ARG A 17 4.55 13.63 8.94
CA ARG A 17 4.52 14.36 10.22
C ARG A 17 5.68 15.36 10.38
N PRO A 18 6.94 15.03 10.02
CA PRO A 18 8.02 16.01 9.96
C PRO A 18 7.75 17.16 8.98
N ALA A 19 7.19 16.85 7.79
CA ALA A 19 6.86 17.88 6.81
C ALA A 19 5.79 18.86 7.30
N LEU A 20 4.74 18.37 7.96
CA LEU A 20 3.68 19.19 8.54
C LEU A 20 4.22 20.18 9.60
N ARG A 21 5.28 19.83 10.34
CA ARG A 21 5.90 20.72 11.34
C ARG A 21 6.57 21.94 10.72
N ARG A 22 6.91 21.89 9.41
CA ARG A 22 7.54 23.03 8.72
C ARG A 22 6.57 24.14 8.35
N GLY A 23 5.26 23.89 8.48
CA GLY A 23 4.20 24.88 8.21
C GLY A 23 3.93 25.17 6.72
N ASN A 24 4.71 24.59 5.80
CA ASN A 24 4.54 24.79 4.34
C ASN A 24 3.77 23.66 3.66
N VAL A 25 3.21 22.71 4.42
CA VAL A 25 2.41 21.60 3.93
C VAL A 25 0.99 21.70 4.49
N LYS A 26 -0.01 21.67 3.61
CA LYS A 26 -1.42 21.57 3.99
C LYS A 26 -1.91 20.16 3.73
N LEU A 27 -2.31 19.45 4.78
CA LEU A 27 -2.91 18.13 4.69
C LEU A 27 -4.44 18.23 4.67
N VAL A 28 -5.07 17.63 3.68
CA VAL A 28 -6.52 17.49 3.59
C VAL A 28 -6.88 16.01 3.63
N THR A 29 -7.48 15.57 4.72
CA THR A 29 -7.94 14.19 4.92
C THR A 29 -9.46 14.07 4.71
N GLY A 30 -9.97 12.84 4.51
CA GLY A 30 -11.38 12.62 4.21
C GLY A 30 -11.81 13.28 2.89
N ALA A 31 -10.88 13.39 1.96
CA ALA A 31 -11.07 13.99 0.64
C ALA A 31 -10.94 12.93 -0.44
N LEU A 32 -11.95 12.80 -1.29
CA LEU A 32 -11.94 11.94 -2.47
C LEU A 32 -11.56 12.78 -3.69
N VAL A 33 -10.40 12.49 -4.28
CA VAL A 33 -9.99 13.13 -5.55
C VAL A 33 -10.87 12.58 -6.68
N GLU A 34 -11.55 13.48 -7.38
CA GLU A 34 -12.46 13.14 -8.47
C GLU A 34 -11.77 13.16 -9.83
N LYS A 35 -10.98 14.19 -10.09
CA LYS A 35 -10.23 14.34 -11.34
C LYS A 35 -9.06 15.31 -11.22
N ILE A 36 -8.13 15.21 -12.15
CA ILE A 36 -7.08 16.21 -12.39
C ILE A 36 -7.64 17.27 -13.34
N LEU A 37 -7.36 18.53 -13.05
CA LEU A 37 -7.62 19.63 -13.96
C LEU A 37 -6.52 19.68 -15.01
N ILE A 38 -6.89 19.65 -16.27
CA ILE A 38 -5.95 19.64 -17.39
C ILE A 38 -6.35 20.78 -18.37
N ASP A 39 -5.42 21.69 -18.61
CA ASP A 39 -5.54 22.70 -19.64
C ASP A 39 -4.38 22.54 -20.61
N LYS A 40 -4.68 22.51 -21.92
CA LYS A 40 -3.70 22.37 -23.02
C LYS A 40 -2.64 21.26 -22.76
N LYS A 41 -3.08 20.11 -22.25
CA LYS A 41 -2.24 18.94 -21.86
C LYS A 41 -1.33 19.18 -20.64
N THR A 42 -1.54 20.23 -19.88
CA THR A 42 -0.84 20.54 -18.65
C THR A 42 -1.76 20.31 -17.46
N ALA A 43 -1.28 19.58 -16.44
CA ALA A 43 -2.01 19.43 -15.19
C ALA A 43 -1.94 20.72 -14.39
N THR A 44 -3.09 21.35 -14.14
CA THR A 44 -3.22 22.65 -13.48
C THR A 44 -3.76 22.58 -12.07
N GLY A 45 -4.18 21.39 -11.62
CA GLY A 45 -4.73 21.20 -10.29
C GLY A 45 -5.55 19.93 -10.16
N VAL A 46 -6.38 19.88 -9.13
CA VAL A 46 -7.27 18.75 -8.85
C VAL A 46 -8.64 19.20 -8.35
N VAL A 47 -9.64 18.40 -8.66
CA VAL A 47 -10.97 18.48 -8.05
C VAL A 47 -11.13 17.36 -7.06
N TYR A 48 -11.56 17.67 -5.84
CA TYR A 48 -11.85 16.68 -4.81
C TYR A 48 -13.16 16.97 -4.09
N ARG A 49 -13.77 15.92 -3.53
CA ARG A 49 -15.00 16.01 -2.71
C ARG A 49 -14.66 15.79 -1.26
N LYS A 50 -15.17 16.67 -0.38
CA LYS A 50 -15.07 16.53 1.06
C LYS A 50 -16.36 17.01 1.73
N GLY A 51 -16.91 16.20 2.64
CA GLY A 51 -18.16 16.53 3.34
C GLY A 51 -19.33 16.79 2.39
N GLY A 52 -19.44 16.03 1.29
CA GLY A 52 -20.46 16.22 0.26
C GLY A 52 -20.23 17.38 -0.70
N LYS A 53 -19.31 18.30 -0.41
CA LYS A 53 -19.01 19.48 -1.23
C LYS A 53 -17.81 19.23 -2.13
N GLN A 54 -17.86 19.79 -3.34
CA GLN A 54 -16.76 19.79 -4.29
C GLN A 54 -15.83 20.99 -4.01
N HIS A 55 -14.55 20.73 -4.14
CA HIS A 55 -13.47 21.71 -3.95
C HIS A 55 -12.49 21.60 -5.11
N GLU A 56 -11.90 22.73 -5.46
CA GLU A 56 -10.85 22.81 -6.48
C GLU A 56 -9.58 23.40 -5.86
N VAL A 57 -8.43 22.84 -6.24
CA VAL A 57 -7.11 23.36 -5.87
C VAL A 57 -6.24 23.44 -7.11
N THR A 58 -5.70 24.60 -7.37
CA THR A 58 -4.75 24.84 -8.47
C THR A 58 -3.32 24.58 -8.05
N ALA A 59 -2.53 24.03 -8.96
CA ALA A 59 -1.10 23.81 -8.80
C ALA A 59 -0.30 24.85 -9.58
N ARG A 60 0.67 25.49 -8.94
CA ARG A 60 1.55 26.49 -9.58
C ARG A 60 2.75 25.86 -10.29
N ALA A 61 3.19 24.71 -9.85
CA ALA A 61 4.35 24.02 -10.41
C ALA A 61 3.98 22.66 -11.00
N GLU A 62 3.52 21.72 -10.16
CA GLU A 62 3.21 20.37 -10.61
C GLU A 62 2.10 19.72 -9.78
N THR A 63 1.49 18.67 -10.32
CA THR A 63 0.55 17.80 -9.62
C THR A 63 1.13 16.39 -9.56
N VAL A 64 1.41 15.87 -8.35
CA VAL A 64 1.94 14.53 -8.13
C VAL A 64 0.80 13.57 -7.81
N LEU A 65 0.58 12.56 -8.67
CA LEU A 65 -0.42 11.54 -8.47
C LEU A 65 0.22 10.28 -7.87
N ALA A 66 -0.09 10.01 -6.61
CA ALA A 66 0.45 8.89 -5.83
C ALA A 66 -0.66 8.08 -5.12
N ALA A 67 -1.76 7.79 -5.84
CA ALA A 67 -2.95 7.14 -5.30
C ALA A 67 -2.90 5.59 -5.36
N GLY A 68 -1.76 5.02 -5.73
CA GLY A 68 -1.55 3.57 -5.84
C GLY A 68 -1.87 3.02 -7.24
N ALA A 69 -1.60 1.73 -7.43
CA ALA A 69 -1.64 1.07 -8.73
C ALA A 69 -3.03 1.02 -9.36
N ILE A 70 -4.08 1.05 -8.56
CA ILE A 70 -5.47 1.03 -9.03
C ILE A 70 -6.04 2.45 -9.14
N ASN A 71 -5.91 3.27 -8.08
CA ASN A 71 -6.57 4.57 -8.06
C ASN A 71 -5.87 5.61 -8.93
N SER A 72 -4.55 5.54 -9.11
CA SER A 72 -3.84 6.49 -9.97
C SER A 72 -4.30 6.40 -11.43
N PRO A 73 -4.32 5.23 -12.10
CA PRO A 73 -4.87 5.13 -13.45
C PRO A 73 -6.37 5.45 -13.51
N GLN A 74 -7.15 5.10 -12.48
CA GLN A 74 -8.57 5.45 -12.42
C GLN A 74 -8.78 6.97 -12.42
N ILE A 75 -8.02 7.71 -11.61
CA ILE A 75 -8.09 9.19 -11.58
C ILE A 75 -7.65 9.77 -12.93
N MET A 76 -6.60 9.23 -13.56
CA MET A 76 -6.17 9.65 -14.89
C MET A 76 -7.28 9.45 -15.94
N GLN A 77 -7.88 8.26 -15.98
CA GLN A 77 -8.96 7.95 -16.92
C GLN A 77 -10.15 8.87 -16.70
N ARG A 78 -10.60 9.09 -15.47
CA ARG A 78 -11.68 10.04 -15.14
C ARG A 78 -11.33 11.49 -15.52
N SER A 79 -10.05 11.79 -15.71
CA SER A 79 -9.56 13.11 -16.15
C SER A 79 -9.36 13.18 -17.67
N GLY A 80 -9.76 12.16 -18.41
CA GLY A 80 -9.63 12.10 -19.87
C GLY A 80 -8.27 11.64 -20.36
N VAL A 81 -7.43 11.05 -19.50
CA VAL A 81 -6.11 10.50 -19.87
C VAL A 81 -6.15 8.98 -19.76
N GLY A 82 -6.16 8.29 -20.88
CA GLY A 82 -6.25 6.82 -20.91
C GLY A 82 -6.56 6.28 -22.30
N PRO A 83 -6.88 4.98 -22.43
CA PRO A 83 -7.26 4.38 -23.71
C PRO A 83 -8.51 5.05 -24.28
N GLY A 84 -8.38 5.70 -25.44
CA GLY A 84 -9.45 6.53 -26.01
C GLY A 84 -10.80 5.82 -26.14
N ALA A 85 -10.80 4.60 -26.67
CA ALA A 85 -12.03 3.81 -26.81
C ALA A 85 -12.69 3.49 -25.45
N VAL A 86 -11.90 3.18 -24.42
CA VAL A 86 -12.42 2.90 -23.06
C VAL A 86 -13.04 4.16 -22.46
N LEU A 87 -12.37 5.31 -22.62
CA LEU A 87 -12.88 6.59 -22.12
C LEU A 87 -14.19 6.98 -22.81
N GLN A 88 -14.26 6.89 -24.14
CA GLN A 88 -15.47 7.19 -24.91
C GLN A 88 -16.64 6.30 -24.52
N ASN A 89 -16.40 4.98 -24.35
CA ASN A 89 -17.44 4.05 -23.92
C ASN A 89 -17.94 4.35 -22.49
N ALA A 90 -17.10 4.96 -21.65
CA ALA A 90 -17.45 5.41 -20.30
C ALA A 90 -18.05 6.83 -20.26
N GLY A 91 -18.25 7.49 -21.42
CA GLY A 91 -18.77 8.86 -21.50
C GLY A 91 -17.79 9.92 -21.01
N VAL A 92 -16.47 9.63 -21.07
CA VAL A 92 -15.41 10.56 -20.67
C VAL A 92 -14.74 11.14 -21.91
N ASP A 93 -14.64 12.46 -21.97
CA ASP A 93 -13.94 13.17 -23.04
C ASP A 93 -12.45 12.81 -23.06
N VAL A 94 -11.92 12.51 -24.24
CA VAL A 94 -10.51 12.13 -24.41
C VAL A 94 -9.66 13.40 -24.50
N VAL A 95 -8.91 13.68 -23.44
CA VAL A 95 -7.91 14.76 -23.41
C VAL A 95 -6.58 14.27 -24.00
N LEU A 96 -6.18 13.04 -23.65
CA LEU A 96 -4.97 12.43 -24.14
C LEU A 96 -5.13 10.91 -24.24
N ASP A 97 -5.06 10.38 -25.45
CA ASP A 97 -5.07 8.92 -25.65
C ASP A 97 -3.75 8.31 -25.20
N ARG A 98 -3.83 7.39 -24.22
CA ARG A 98 -2.71 6.65 -23.61
C ARG A 98 -3.13 5.23 -23.31
N ALA A 99 -2.89 4.31 -24.24
CA ALA A 99 -3.30 2.92 -24.13
C ALA A 99 -2.75 2.19 -22.90
N GLY A 100 -1.57 2.60 -22.38
CA GLY A 100 -0.95 1.98 -21.21
C GLY A 100 -1.56 2.37 -19.86
N VAL A 101 -2.45 3.36 -19.80
CA VAL A 101 -3.05 3.78 -18.52
C VAL A 101 -4.09 2.77 -18.05
N GLY A 102 -3.82 2.10 -16.94
CA GLY A 102 -4.66 1.04 -16.38
C GLY A 102 -4.45 -0.34 -17.00
N ALA A 103 -3.48 -0.48 -17.94
CA ALA A 103 -3.07 -1.76 -18.48
C ALA A 103 -1.90 -2.36 -17.70
N ASN A 104 -1.66 -3.67 -17.92
CA ASN A 104 -0.52 -4.43 -17.38
C ASN A 104 -0.38 -4.37 -15.85
N LEU A 105 -1.49 -4.35 -15.13
CA LEU A 105 -1.46 -4.51 -13.67
C LEU A 105 -0.84 -5.86 -13.33
N GLN A 106 0.21 -5.85 -12.51
CA GLN A 106 0.88 -7.04 -12.01
C GLN A 106 0.81 -7.07 -10.49
N ASP A 107 0.64 -8.26 -9.94
CA ASP A 107 0.69 -8.52 -8.51
C ASP A 107 1.59 -9.73 -8.25
N HIS A 108 1.97 -9.96 -6.99
CA HIS A 108 2.77 -11.10 -6.61
C HIS A 108 2.02 -12.40 -6.83
N LEU A 109 2.66 -13.34 -7.54
CA LEU A 109 2.22 -14.73 -7.53
C LEU A 109 2.73 -15.38 -6.24
N GLU A 110 1.81 -15.80 -5.38
CA GLU A 110 2.16 -16.44 -4.12
C GLU A 110 1.74 -17.91 -4.10
N VAL A 111 2.61 -18.74 -3.55
CA VAL A 111 2.33 -20.16 -3.31
C VAL A 111 2.59 -20.44 -1.84
N TYR A 112 1.63 -21.06 -1.17
CA TYR A 112 1.73 -21.38 0.25
C TYR A 112 2.05 -22.85 0.46
N PHE A 113 3.13 -23.08 1.20
CA PHE A 113 3.49 -24.42 1.69
C PHE A 113 3.27 -24.46 3.19
N GLN A 114 2.48 -25.41 3.66
CA GLN A 114 2.28 -25.65 5.08
C GLN A 114 2.88 -26.99 5.46
N ILE A 115 3.80 -26.96 6.42
CA ILE A 115 4.50 -28.14 6.90
C ILE A 115 4.16 -28.31 8.38
N ALA A 116 3.73 -29.51 8.76
CA ALA A 116 3.47 -29.84 10.16
C ALA A 116 4.80 -29.87 10.94
N CYS A 117 4.86 -29.12 12.04
CA CYS A 117 6.00 -29.16 12.96
C CYS A 117 5.72 -30.15 14.07
N LEU A 118 6.61 -31.10 14.25
CA LEU A 118 6.49 -32.13 15.29
C LEU A 118 6.91 -31.63 16.68
N GLU A 119 7.70 -30.56 16.72
CA GLU A 119 8.19 -29.97 17.96
C GLU A 119 7.36 -28.72 18.34
N PRO A 120 7.17 -28.41 19.63
CA PRO A 120 6.38 -27.29 20.08
C PRO A 120 7.13 -25.94 19.97
N VAL A 121 7.78 -25.67 18.84
CA VAL A 121 8.59 -24.48 18.59
C VAL A 121 7.81 -23.38 17.86
N THR A 122 6.61 -23.69 17.38
CA THR A 122 5.77 -22.75 16.60
C THR A 122 4.93 -21.84 17.50
N LEU A 123 4.31 -20.82 16.92
CA LEU A 123 3.38 -19.93 17.62
C LEU A 123 2.07 -20.62 18.04
N TYR A 124 1.80 -21.83 17.53
CA TYR A 124 0.56 -22.54 17.78
C TYR A 124 0.29 -22.76 19.28
N LYS A 125 1.34 -23.06 20.08
CA LYS A 125 1.23 -23.20 21.54
C LYS A 125 0.74 -21.95 22.27
N HIS A 126 0.84 -20.79 21.64
CA HIS A 126 0.46 -19.49 22.19
C HIS A 126 -0.90 -18.99 21.72
N LEU A 127 -1.66 -19.78 20.94
CA LEU A 127 -2.98 -19.40 20.42
C LEU A 127 -4.11 -19.51 21.45
N ASN A 128 -3.87 -20.10 22.64
CA ASN A 128 -4.86 -20.16 23.72
C ASN A 128 -5.09 -18.79 24.36
N MET A 129 -6.25 -18.60 24.98
CA MET A 129 -6.67 -17.31 25.55
C MET A 129 -5.74 -16.77 26.63
N ALA A 130 -5.23 -17.66 27.50
CA ALA A 130 -4.31 -17.26 28.57
C ALA A 130 -2.99 -16.71 28.00
N SER A 131 -2.38 -17.40 27.05
CA SER A 131 -1.19 -16.92 26.35
C SER A 131 -1.42 -15.61 25.62
N LYS A 132 -2.55 -15.45 24.94
CA LYS A 132 -2.92 -14.19 24.25
C LYS A 132 -3.02 -13.04 25.24
N ALA A 133 -3.63 -13.26 26.41
CA ALA A 133 -3.73 -12.23 27.46
C ALA A 133 -2.33 -11.83 27.97
N ILE A 134 -1.47 -12.81 28.28
CA ILE A 134 -0.10 -12.54 28.74
C ILE A 134 0.70 -11.78 27.68
N ILE A 135 0.61 -12.19 26.40
CA ILE A 135 1.27 -11.51 25.28
C ILE A 135 0.78 -10.07 25.17
N GLY A 136 -0.55 -9.87 25.29
CA GLY A 136 -1.17 -8.54 25.23
C GLY A 136 -0.70 -7.63 26.37
N VAL A 137 -0.73 -8.11 27.61
CA VAL A 137 -0.26 -7.36 28.79
C VAL A 137 1.23 -7.01 28.65
N ARG A 138 2.08 -8.01 28.29
CA ARG A 138 3.50 -7.76 28.08
C ARG A 138 3.76 -6.71 27.00
N TRP A 139 3.01 -6.74 25.90
CA TRP A 139 3.13 -5.74 24.86
C TRP A 139 2.67 -4.36 25.33
N LEU A 140 1.57 -4.26 26.06
CA LEU A 140 1.07 -2.98 26.58
C LEU A 140 2.05 -2.33 27.56
N MET A 141 2.60 -3.12 28.50
CA MET A 141 3.49 -2.61 29.53
C MET A 141 4.92 -2.38 29.04
N PHE A 142 5.47 -3.30 28.28
CA PHE A 142 6.90 -3.33 27.94
C PHE A 142 7.21 -3.18 26.46
N ARG A 143 6.21 -3.18 25.58
CA ARG A 143 6.38 -3.15 24.11
C ARG A 143 7.35 -4.22 23.60
N SER A 144 7.31 -5.43 24.19
CA SER A 144 8.25 -6.53 23.94
C SER A 144 7.53 -7.87 23.82
N GLY A 145 8.30 -8.92 23.46
CA GLY A 145 7.82 -10.29 23.31
C GLY A 145 7.08 -10.52 21.99
N LEU A 146 6.32 -11.61 21.91
CA LEU A 146 5.62 -12.04 20.69
C LEU A 146 4.66 -11.01 20.13
N GLY A 147 4.05 -10.18 20.96
CA GLY A 147 3.18 -9.07 20.53
C GLY A 147 3.92 -7.91 19.85
N ALA A 148 5.24 -7.87 19.94
CA ALA A 148 6.08 -6.85 19.29
C ALA A 148 6.70 -7.34 17.98
N SER A 149 6.60 -8.64 17.66
CA SER A 149 7.09 -9.22 16.41
C SER A 149 6.09 -8.98 15.27
N ASN A 150 6.60 -8.84 14.04
CA ASN A 150 5.78 -8.89 12.82
C ASN A 150 5.48 -10.33 12.39
N GLN A 151 6.02 -11.32 13.13
CA GLN A 151 5.87 -12.76 12.95
C GLN A 151 6.47 -13.34 11.65
N PHE A 152 7.06 -12.53 10.80
CA PHE A 152 7.90 -13.00 9.70
C PHE A 152 9.33 -13.18 10.24
N GLU A 153 9.61 -14.37 10.75
CA GLU A 153 10.86 -14.64 11.48
C GLU A 153 12.06 -14.70 10.53
N THR A 154 11.85 -15.15 9.30
CA THR A 154 12.92 -15.30 8.31
C THR A 154 12.42 -14.97 6.91
N LEU A 155 13.29 -14.35 6.12
CA LEU A 155 13.11 -14.09 4.72
C LEU A 155 14.26 -14.74 3.94
N GLY A 156 13.95 -15.31 2.79
CA GLY A 156 14.93 -15.86 1.87
C GLY A 156 14.71 -15.34 0.46
N PHE A 157 15.82 -15.10 -0.23
CA PHE A 157 15.81 -14.72 -1.64
C PHE A 157 16.70 -15.69 -2.41
N ILE A 158 16.13 -16.37 -3.39
CA ILE A 158 16.88 -17.33 -4.21
C ILE A 158 16.64 -17.06 -5.71
N ARG A 159 17.50 -17.63 -6.53
CA ARG A 159 17.31 -17.70 -7.97
C ARG A 159 16.60 -18.99 -8.35
N SER A 160 15.60 -18.90 -9.25
CA SER A 160 14.84 -20.05 -9.72
C SER A 160 15.69 -21.01 -10.57
N ALA A 161 16.72 -20.49 -11.24
CA ALA A 161 17.62 -21.28 -12.07
C ALA A 161 19.04 -20.70 -12.12
N ALA A 162 20.01 -21.52 -12.54
CA ALA A 162 21.35 -21.05 -12.83
C ALA A 162 21.32 -20.01 -13.98
N GLY A 163 22.10 -18.94 -13.87
CA GLY A 163 22.18 -17.88 -14.87
C GLY A 163 21.17 -16.75 -14.72
N VAL A 164 20.18 -16.87 -13.84
CA VAL A 164 19.30 -15.74 -13.48
C VAL A 164 20.12 -14.66 -12.78
N ALA A 165 20.08 -13.42 -13.29
CA ALA A 165 20.96 -12.35 -12.84
C ALA A 165 20.69 -11.91 -11.41
N TYR A 166 19.42 -11.91 -10.97
CA TYR A 166 18.98 -11.49 -9.63
C TYR A 166 18.06 -12.55 -9.02
N PRO A 167 17.95 -12.62 -7.68
CA PRO A 167 16.94 -13.44 -7.04
C PRO A 167 15.53 -13.08 -7.53
N ASP A 168 14.79 -14.06 -8.00
CA ASP A 168 13.44 -13.93 -8.55
C ASP A 168 12.38 -14.70 -7.73
N ILE A 169 12.82 -15.41 -6.68
CA ILE A 169 11.94 -16.05 -5.70
C ILE A 169 12.23 -15.46 -4.32
N GLN A 170 11.17 -15.07 -3.63
CA GLN A 170 11.22 -14.61 -2.24
C GLN A 170 10.42 -15.57 -1.35
N PHE A 171 11.03 -16.02 -0.28
CA PHE A 171 10.38 -16.81 0.76
C PHE A 171 10.06 -15.95 1.98
N HIS A 172 8.86 -16.13 2.52
CA HIS A 172 8.45 -15.61 3.81
C HIS A 172 8.19 -16.80 4.75
N PHE A 173 8.93 -16.90 5.84
CA PHE A 173 8.69 -17.92 6.83
C PHE A 173 7.80 -17.38 7.94
N LEU A 174 6.69 -18.08 8.21
CA LEU A 174 5.81 -17.83 9.35
C LEU A 174 5.75 -19.07 10.23
N PRO A 175 5.99 -18.93 11.55
CA PRO A 175 5.91 -20.05 12.48
C PRO A 175 4.46 -20.40 12.89
N VAL A 176 3.51 -20.18 11.99
CA VAL A 176 2.08 -20.50 12.16
C VAL A 176 1.43 -20.66 10.80
N ALA A 177 0.53 -21.64 10.67
CA ALA A 177 -0.27 -21.79 9.46
C ALA A 177 -1.33 -20.68 9.36
N ILE A 178 -1.51 -20.14 8.17
CA ILE A 178 -2.54 -19.14 7.86
C ILE A 178 -3.61 -19.80 6.98
N ARG A 179 -4.87 -19.60 7.33
CA ARG A 179 -6.00 -19.88 6.44
C ARG A 179 -6.39 -18.61 5.70
N TYR A 180 -6.60 -18.76 4.40
CA TYR A 180 -7.16 -17.73 3.55
C TYR A 180 -8.57 -18.17 3.15
N ASP A 181 -9.49 -18.01 4.06
CA ASP A 181 -10.88 -18.51 3.89
C ASP A 181 -11.79 -17.40 3.32
N GLY A 182 -11.25 -16.34 2.77
CA GLY A 182 -12.00 -15.26 2.11
C GLY A 182 -12.69 -14.32 3.10
#